data_cb87f9e2866251742dc1d98fd69856b2
#
_entry.id   cb87f9e2866251742dc1d98fd69856b2
#
_cell.length_a   1.000
_cell.length_b   1.000
_cell.length_c   1.000
_cell.angle_alpha   90.00
_cell.angle_beta   90.00
_cell.angle_gamma   90.00
#
_symmetry.space_group_name_H-M   'P 1'
#
loop_
_entity.id
_entity.type
_entity.pdbx_description
1 polymer ?
#
loop_
_entity_poly.entity_id
_entity_poly.type
_entity_poly.pdbx_seq_one_letter_code
_entity_poly.pdbx_strand_id
1 'polypeptide(L)'
;MFLIIRSPILVLIIATLLYLASIPPFLISPFYYISFLLIFINFLKNKNFNLKFIFLFFLLIYFFSLSWIAESFYTGGLIYTLLGYLMVFLLSAFLAFLNSLLIFFFNFYLSNKIIKIILIPLSIVLIEILKEFLFGGFPWNPSAIIWIDNFYLNKISSIIGIYGTSILVHLTISIS
;
A
#
# COMPACT_ATOMS: atom_id res chain seq x y z
N MET A 1 -0.65 -2.97 22.91
CA MET A 1 0.74 -3.33 23.28
C MET A 1 1.29 -4.52 22.48
N PHE A 2 0.46 -5.38 21.93
CA PHE A 2 0.87 -6.61 21.19
C PHE A 2 1.37 -6.39 19.73
N LEU A 3 1.20 -5.21 19.13
CA LEU A 3 1.56 -4.96 17.73
C LEU A 3 2.99 -4.42 17.51
N ILE A 4 3.77 -4.19 18.59
CA ILE A 4 5.16 -3.76 18.45
C ILE A 4 6.04 -5.02 18.44
N ILE A 5 6.51 -5.36 17.24
CA ILE A 5 7.42 -6.47 17.04
C ILE A 5 8.85 -5.92 17.00
N ARG A 6 9.75 -6.47 17.83
CA ARG A 6 11.13 -5.98 17.94
C ARG A 6 11.95 -6.15 16.62
N SER A 7 11.67 -7.20 15.88
CA SER A 7 12.35 -7.47 14.60
C SER A 7 11.67 -6.75 13.44
N PRO A 8 12.30 -5.72 12.82
CA PRO A 8 11.72 -5.02 11.67
C PRO A 8 11.50 -5.93 10.45
N ILE A 9 12.35 -6.94 10.27
CA ILE A 9 12.24 -7.91 9.17
C ILE A 9 10.98 -8.75 9.36
N LEU A 10 10.70 -9.19 10.59
CA LEU A 10 9.49 -9.95 10.87
C LEU A 10 8.22 -9.13 10.65
N VAL A 11 8.21 -7.86 11.04
CA VAL A 11 7.13 -6.92 10.74
C VAL A 11 6.92 -6.83 9.23
N LEU A 12 7.99 -6.63 8.46
CA LEU A 12 7.93 -6.51 7.01
C LEU A 12 7.32 -7.76 6.37
N ILE A 13 7.80 -8.94 6.74
CA ILE A 13 7.31 -10.21 6.18
C ILE A 13 5.82 -10.40 6.51
N ILE A 14 5.44 -10.29 7.78
CA ILE A 14 4.05 -10.50 8.22
C ILE A 14 3.13 -9.48 7.55
N ALA A 15 3.48 -8.19 7.55
CA ALA A 15 2.65 -7.16 6.95
C ALA A 15 2.50 -7.36 5.43
N THR A 16 3.57 -7.73 4.73
CA THR A 16 3.49 -8.02 3.28
C THR A 16 2.57 -9.20 2.99
N LEU A 17 2.71 -10.31 3.73
CA LEU A 17 1.85 -11.48 3.56
C LEU A 17 0.38 -11.18 3.85
N LEU A 18 0.09 -10.42 4.89
CA LEU A 18 -1.27 -9.98 5.22
C LEU A 18 -1.84 -9.08 4.11
N TYR A 19 -1.05 -8.14 3.58
CA TYR A 19 -1.50 -7.31 2.46
C TYR A 19 -1.83 -8.17 1.24
N LEU A 20 -0.97 -9.10 0.85
CA LEU A 20 -1.19 -9.96 -0.32
C LEU A 20 -2.44 -10.86 -0.13
N ALA A 21 -2.72 -11.31 1.08
CA ALA A 21 -3.94 -12.05 1.37
C ALA A 21 -5.21 -11.16 1.40
N SER A 22 -5.07 -9.83 1.46
CA SER A 22 -6.20 -8.90 1.46
C SER A 22 -6.65 -8.45 0.07
N ILE A 23 -5.83 -8.68 -0.94
CA ILE A 23 -6.14 -8.34 -2.34
C ILE A 23 -6.55 -9.60 -3.13
N PRO A 24 -7.10 -9.48 -4.36
CA PRO A 24 -7.40 -10.64 -5.19
C PRO A 24 -6.20 -11.60 -5.33
N PRO A 25 -6.41 -12.90 -5.35
CA PRO A 25 -7.72 -13.60 -5.37
C PRO A 25 -8.34 -13.88 -4.00
N PHE A 26 -7.67 -13.59 -2.88
CA PHE A 26 -8.12 -14.01 -1.53
C PHE A 26 -9.15 -13.06 -0.91
N LEU A 27 -8.99 -11.74 -1.08
CA LEU A 27 -9.91 -10.67 -0.63
C LEU A 27 -10.29 -10.72 0.88
N ILE A 28 -9.33 -11.13 1.74
CA ILE A 28 -9.55 -11.14 3.19
C ILE A 28 -9.36 -9.72 3.76
N SER A 29 -10.40 -8.90 3.62
CA SER A 29 -10.36 -7.45 3.94
C SER A 29 -9.76 -7.08 5.30
N PRO A 30 -9.99 -7.80 6.42
CA PRO A 30 -9.39 -7.45 7.71
C PRO A 30 -7.86 -7.46 7.70
N PHE A 31 -7.24 -8.26 6.84
CA PHE A 31 -5.78 -8.37 6.75
C PHE A 31 -5.13 -7.12 6.19
N TYR A 32 -5.83 -6.36 5.35
CA TYR A 32 -5.37 -5.04 4.89
C TYR A 32 -5.13 -4.10 6.07
N TYR A 33 -6.14 -3.98 6.94
CA TYR A 33 -6.06 -3.11 8.11
C TYR A 33 -4.93 -3.53 9.06
N ILE A 34 -4.82 -4.82 9.36
CA ILE A 34 -3.77 -5.35 10.23
C ILE A 34 -2.38 -5.11 9.62
N SER A 35 -2.23 -5.30 8.31
CA SER A 35 -0.98 -5.04 7.58
C SER A 35 -0.51 -3.59 7.76
N PHE A 36 -1.36 -2.62 7.43
CA PHE A 36 -1.00 -1.21 7.55
C PHE A 36 -0.84 -0.75 9.00
N LEU A 37 -1.66 -1.25 9.92
CA LEU A 37 -1.48 -0.99 11.36
C LEU A 37 -0.12 -1.48 11.86
N LEU A 38 0.30 -2.68 11.47
CA LEU A 38 1.62 -3.21 11.83
C LEU A 38 2.74 -2.29 11.34
N ILE A 39 2.70 -1.86 10.08
CA ILE A 39 3.70 -0.98 9.49
C ILE A 39 3.72 0.39 10.20
N PHE A 40 2.57 1.05 10.34
CA PHE A 40 2.51 2.40 10.89
C PHE A 40 2.82 2.45 12.38
N ILE A 41 2.31 1.51 13.20
CA ILE A 41 2.63 1.45 14.63
C ILE A 41 4.13 1.22 14.83
N ASN A 42 4.74 0.31 14.07
CA ASN A 42 6.16 0.05 14.20
C ASN A 42 6.99 1.23 13.68
N PHE A 43 6.59 1.89 12.59
CA PHE A 43 7.26 3.10 12.11
C PHE A 43 7.24 4.23 13.14
N LEU A 44 6.12 4.43 13.84
CA LEU A 44 5.98 5.52 14.81
C LEU A 44 6.59 5.22 16.19
N LYS A 45 6.71 3.96 16.58
CA LYS A 45 7.07 3.56 17.95
C LYS A 45 8.35 2.73 18.06
N ASN A 46 8.76 2.02 17.00
CA ASN A 46 9.93 1.16 17.04
C ASN A 46 11.14 1.89 16.42
N LYS A 47 12.13 2.23 17.24
CA LYS A 47 13.34 2.95 16.80
C LYS A 47 14.14 2.20 15.71
N ASN A 48 14.02 0.88 15.66
CA ASN A 48 14.70 0.05 14.67
C ASN A 48 13.95 -0.01 13.33
N PHE A 49 12.68 0.44 13.28
CA PHE A 49 11.85 0.46 12.08
C PHE A 49 11.88 1.85 11.47
N ASN A 50 12.64 2.02 10.40
CA ASN A 50 12.87 3.30 9.73
C ASN A 50 12.28 3.34 8.31
N LEU A 51 12.48 4.43 7.60
CA LEU A 51 12.00 4.63 6.22
C LEU A 51 12.44 3.54 5.23
N LYS A 52 13.58 2.89 5.45
CA LYS A 52 14.02 1.78 4.61
C LYS A 52 13.00 0.64 4.63
N PHE A 53 12.42 0.32 5.81
CA PHE A 53 11.41 -0.73 5.91
C PHE A 53 10.06 -0.30 5.32
N ILE A 54 9.72 0.99 5.38
CA ILE A 54 8.57 1.56 4.67
C ILE A 54 8.75 1.37 3.15
N PHE A 55 9.90 1.77 2.62
CA PHE A 55 10.23 1.58 1.21
C PHE A 55 10.15 0.10 0.79
N LEU A 56 10.76 -0.80 1.56
CA LEU A 56 10.74 -2.23 1.27
C LEU A 56 9.32 -2.80 1.32
N PHE A 57 8.48 -2.35 2.27
CA PHE A 57 7.08 -2.76 2.32
C PHE A 57 6.34 -2.38 1.04
N PHE A 58 6.41 -1.10 0.64
CA PHE A 58 5.75 -0.64 -0.59
C PHE A 58 6.34 -1.29 -1.84
N LEU A 59 7.64 -1.50 -1.90
CA LEU A 59 8.29 -2.22 -3.00
C LEU A 59 7.71 -3.63 -3.14
N LEU A 60 7.63 -4.38 -2.05
CA LEU A 60 7.13 -5.75 -2.07
C LEU A 60 5.66 -5.82 -2.45
N ILE A 61 4.79 -4.99 -1.83
CA ILE A 61 3.37 -5.02 -2.13
C ILE A 61 3.07 -4.59 -3.57
N TYR A 62 3.77 -3.59 -4.12
CA TYR A 62 3.62 -3.21 -5.52
C TYR A 62 4.18 -4.28 -6.46
N PHE A 63 5.36 -4.82 -6.18
CA PHE A 63 5.95 -5.84 -7.04
C PHE A 63 5.05 -7.06 -7.18
N PHE A 64 4.56 -7.60 -6.08
CA PHE A 64 3.69 -8.77 -6.12
C PHE A 64 2.30 -8.46 -6.68
N SER A 65 1.70 -7.31 -6.34
CA SER A 65 0.36 -6.96 -6.82
C SER A 65 0.33 -6.56 -8.31
N LEU A 66 1.46 -6.12 -8.87
CA LEU A 66 1.60 -5.74 -10.29
C LEU A 66 2.30 -6.81 -11.14
N SER A 67 2.74 -7.93 -10.54
CA SER A 67 3.48 -8.98 -11.26
C SER A 67 2.73 -9.57 -12.45
N TRP A 68 1.39 -9.56 -12.42
CA TRP A 68 0.55 -9.99 -13.54
C TRP A 68 0.81 -9.21 -14.83
N ILE A 69 1.32 -7.98 -14.76
CA ILE A 69 1.70 -7.17 -15.93
C ILE A 69 2.86 -7.83 -16.69
N ALA A 70 3.80 -8.44 -15.96
CA ALA A 70 4.92 -9.14 -16.60
C ALA A 70 4.47 -10.34 -17.43
N GLU A 71 3.36 -10.99 -17.06
CA GLU A 71 2.81 -12.12 -17.81
C GLU A 71 2.32 -11.72 -19.22
N SER A 72 1.95 -10.45 -19.42
CA SER A 72 1.57 -9.96 -20.77
C SER A 72 2.73 -10.03 -21.77
N PHE A 73 3.98 -10.10 -21.31
CA PHE A 73 5.17 -10.23 -22.14
C PHE A 73 5.52 -11.70 -22.48
N TYR A 74 4.81 -12.69 -21.90
CA TYR A 74 5.07 -14.10 -22.08
C TYR A 74 5.00 -14.56 -23.55
N THR A 75 4.12 -13.96 -24.35
CA THR A 75 3.96 -14.26 -25.77
C THR A 75 5.22 -14.01 -26.61
N GLY A 76 6.12 -13.15 -26.12
CA GLY A 76 7.41 -12.84 -26.76
C GLY A 76 8.54 -13.82 -26.41
N GLY A 77 8.29 -14.81 -25.55
CA GLY A 77 9.28 -15.78 -25.05
C GLY A 77 10.01 -15.35 -23.77
N LEU A 78 10.91 -16.19 -23.29
CA LEU A 78 11.54 -16.06 -21.96
C LEU A 78 12.24 -14.71 -21.74
N ILE A 79 12.96 -14.20 -22.73
CA ILE A 79 13.68 -12.92 -22.61
C ILE A 79 12.71 -11.76 -22.37
N TYR A 80 11.61 -11.74 -23.11
CA TYR A 80 10.60 -10.70 -22.95
C TYR A 80 9.88 -10.81 -21.60
N THR A 81 9.62 -12.01 -21.13
CA THR A 81 9.05 -12.22 -19.77
C THR A 81 10.00 -11.69 -18.68
N LEU A 82 11.30 -11.96 -18.77
CA LEU A 82 12.29 -11.43 -17.83
C LEU A 82 12.36 -9.90 -17.89
N LEU A 83 12.32 -9.30 -19.09
CA LEU A 83 12.22 -7.85 -19.25
C LEU A 83 10.92 -7.30 -18.62
N GLY A 84 9.79 -8.00 -18.76
CA GLY A 84 8.53 -7.66 -18.11
C GLY A 84 8.67 -7.59 -16.59
N TYR A 85 9.27 -8.59 -15.95
CA TYR A 85 9.53 -8.57 -14.50
C TYR A 85 10.50 -7.46 -14.08
N LEU A 86 11.52 -7.17 -14.89
CA LEU A 86 12.41 -6.04 -14.64
C LEU A 86 11.64 -4.71 -14.66
N MET A 87 10.77 -4.51 -15.66
CA MET A 87 9.95 -3.30 -15.77
C MET A 87 8.97 -3.16 -14.60
N VAL A 88 8.32 -4.26 -14.18
CA VAL A 88 7.46 -4.28 -12.98
C VAL A 88 8.25 -3.94 -11.73
N PHE A 89 9.48 -4.47 -11.59
CA PHE A 89 10.34 -4.13 -10.45
C PHE A 89 10.69 -2.64 -10.42
N LEU A 90 11.09 -2.05 -11.56
CA LEU A 90 11.41 -0.63 -11.66
C LEU A 90 10.19 0.26 -11.38
N LEU A 91 9.02 -0.10 -11.92
CA LEU A 91 7.76 0.58 -11.63
C LEU A 91 7.42 0.51 -10.13
N SER A 92 7.53 -0.67 -9.53
CA SER A 92 7.27 -0.88 -8.10
C SER A 92 8.24 -0.09 -7.22
N ALA A 93 9.52 -0.02 -7.61
CA ALA A 93 10.54 0.77 -6.90
C ALA A 93 10.23 2.27 -6.99
N PHE A 94 9.80 2.76 -8.15
CA PHE A 94 9.38 4.15 -8.33
C PHE A 94 8.16 4.50 -7.46
N LEU A 95 7.11 3.66 -7.47
CA LEU A 95 5.92 3.87 -6.64
C LEU A 95 6.23 3.79 -5.14
N ALA A 96 7.09 2.84 -4.73
CA ALA A 96 7.56 2.71 -3.36
C ALA A 96 8.36 3.94 -2.90
N PHE A 97 9.18 4.49 -3.79
CA PHE A 97 9.92 5.72 -3.54
C PHE A 97 8.98 6.90 -3.30
N LEU A 98 7.96 7.09 -4.15
CA LEU A 98 6.98 8.17 -3.98
C LEU A 98 6.23 8.07 -2.65
N ASN A 99 5.74 6.86 -2.27
CA ASN A 99 5.08 6.65 -0.97
C ASN A 99 6.03 6.97 0.20
N SER A 100 7.27 6.47 0.13
CA SER A 100 8.24 6.70 1.19
C SER A 100 8.63 8.17 1.32
N LEU A 101 8.72 8.87 0.19
CA LEU A 101 9.01 10.30 0.14
C LEU A 101 7.91 11.12 0.82
N LEU A 102 6.63 10.86 0.52
CA LEU A 102 5.51 11.54 1.17
C LEU A 102 5.45 11.24 2.68
N ILE A 103 5.64 9.98 3.07
CA ILE A 103 5.67 9.60 4.49
C ILE A 103 6.84 10.30 5.20
N PHE A 104 8.00 10.41 4.54
CA PHE A 104 9.14 11.17 5.07
C PHE A 104 8.77 12.63 5.29
N PHE A 105 8.19 13.30 4.29
CA PHE A 105 7.77 14.69 4.41
C PHE A 105 6.79 14.89 5.56
N PHE A 106 5.73 14.10 5.67
CA PHE A 106 4.78 14.23 6.76
C PHE A 106 5.41 13.91 8.12
N ASN A 107 6.30 12.93 8.19
CA ASN A 107 6.98 12.64 9.45
C ASN A 107 7.97 13.74 9.86
N PHE A 108 8.64 14.38 8.91
CA PHE A 108 9.63 15.41 9.17
C PHE A 108 9.01 16.77 9.52
N TYR A 109 8.04 17.23 8.71
CA TYR A 109 7.48 18.57 8.85
C TYR A 109 6.35 18.68 9.87
N LEU A 110 5.64 17.60 10.18
CA LEU A 110 4.58 17.60 11.16
C LEU A 110 5.15 17.35 12.55
N SER A 111 4.92 18.28 13.48
CA SER A 111 5.29 18.10 14.89
C SER A 111 4.20 17.41 15.70
N ASN A 112 2.93 17.65 15.35
CA ASN A 112 1.78 17.11 16.06
C ASN A 112 1.58 15.62 15.77
N LYS A 113 1.63 14.81 16.82
CA LYS A 113 1.50 13.35 16.72
C LYS A 113 0.13 12.90 16.19
N ILE A 114 -0.95 13.58 16.57
CA ILE A 114 -2.31 13.24 16.11
C ILE A 114 -2.43 13.49 14.61
N ILE A 115 -1.90 14.63 14.14
CA ILE A 115 -1.90 14.97 12.71
C ILE A 115 -1.08 13.92 11.91
N LYS A 116 0.07 13.45 12.44
CA LYS A 116 0.85 12.39 11.80
C LYS A 116 0.05 11.10 11.65
N ILE A 117 -0.64 10.68 12.70
CA ILE A 117 -1.44 9.44 12.71
C ILE A 117 -2.50 9.49 11.61
N ILE A 118 -3.08 10.66 11.33
CA ILE A 118 -4.11 10.83 10.29
C ILE A 118 -3.48 10.97 8.91
N LEU A 119 -2.50 11.86 8.74
CA LEU A 119 -1.99 12.22 7.42
C LEU A 119 -1.06 11.18 6.81
N ILE A 120 -0.33 10.39 7.61
CA ILE A 120 0.55 9.34 7.07
C ILE A 120 -0.26 8.27 6.32
N PRO A 121 -1.34 7.67 6.87
CA PRO A 121 -2.19 6.77 6.08
C PRO A 121 -2.83 7.45 4.86
N LEU A 122 -3.30 8.69 4.99
CA LEU A 122 -3.90 9.44 3.87
C LEU A 122 -2.91 9.76 2.75
N SER A 123 -1.60 9.78 3.03
CA SER A 123 -0.59 9.97 1.98
C SER A 123 -0.65 8.88 0.90
N ILE A 124 -1.13 7.69 1.24
CA ILE A 124 -1.28 6.59 0.28
C ILE A 124 -2.35 6.94 -0.76
N VAL A 125 -3.45 7.52 -0.33
CA VAL A 125 -4.53 7.94 -1.24
C VAL A 125 -4.04 9.04 -2.20
N LEU A 126 -3.19 9.94 -1.73
CA LEU A 126 -2.56 10.95 -2.62
C LEU A 126 -1.72 10.28 -3.71
N ILE A 127 -0.98 9.22 -3.37
CA ILE A 127 -0.23 8.45 -4.38
C ILE A 127 -1.18 7.66 -5.30
N GLU A 128 -2.30 7.15 -4.81
CA GLU A 128 -3.30 6.49 -5.66
C GLU A 128 -3.84 7.45 -6.72
N ILE A 129 -4.19 8.68 -6.34
CA ILE A 129 -4.62 9.73 -7.26
C ILE A 129 -3.49 10.10 -8.23
N LEU A 130 -2.26 10.28 -7.73
CA LEU A 130 -1.11 10.61 -8.55
C LEU A 130 -0.81 9.52 -9.59
N LYS A 131 -0.93 8.25 -9.22
CA LYS A 131 -0.76 7.11 -10.14
C LYS A 131 -1.74 7.21 -11.32
N GLU A 132 -3.00 7.53 -11.07
CA GLU A 132 -3.99 7.68 -12.14
C GLU A 132 -3.55 8.75 -13.15
N PHE A 133 -3.12 9.93 -12.67
CA PHE A 133 -2.62 10.98 -13.55
C PHE A 133 -1.37 10.57 -14.33
N LEU A 134 -0.42 9.90 -13.69
CA LEU A 134 0.85 9.51 -14.32
C LEU A 134 0.69 8.39 -15.36
N PHE A 135 -0.29 7.52 -15.18
CA PHE A 135 -0.45 6.31 -16.01
C PHE A 135 -1.74 6.31 -16.85
N GLY A 136 -2.21 7.49 -17.26
CA GLY A 136 -3.26 7.62 -18.26
C GLY A 136 -4.67 7.27 -17.80
N GLY A 137 -4.98 7.50 -16.55
CA GLY A 137 -6.33 7.34 -16.00
C GLY A 137 -6.65 5.95 -15.49
N PHE A 138 -5.66 5.05 -15.36
CA PHE A 138 -5.89 3.70 -14.83
C PHE A 138 -5.72 3.67 -13.30
N PRO A 139 -6.77 3.30 -12.53
CA PRO A 139 -6.72 3.26 -11.06
C PRO A 139 -6.02 1.98 -10.57
N TRP A 140 -4.69 1.96 -10.62
CA TRP A 140 -3.87 0.82 -10.23
C TRP A 140 -3.99 0.51 -8.74
N ASN A 141 -4.61 -0.63 -8.40
CA ASN A 141 -4.74 -1.17 -7.03
C ASN A 141 -5.16 -0.11 -5.99
N PRO A 142 -6.32 0.54 -6.13
CA PRO A 142 -6.80 1.46 -5.10
C PRO A 142 -7.16 0.71 -3.82
N SER A 143 -6.95 1.34 -2.67
CA SER A 143 -7.26 0.74 -1.36
C SER A 143 -8.73 0.38 -1.19
N ALA A 144 -9.62 1.04 -1.94
CA ALA A 144 -11.06 0.75 -1.97
C ALA A 144 -11.40 -0.68 -2.42
N ILE A 145 -10.48 -1.36 -3.14
CA ILE A 145 -10.71 -2.74 -3.65
C ILE A 145 -11.02 -3.74 -2.54
N ILE A 146 -10.54 -3.48 -1.31
CA ILE A 146 -10.80 -4.38 -0.17
C ILE A 146 -12.28 -4.47 0.23
N TRP A 147 -13.12 -3.54 -0.24
CA TRP A 147 -14.55 -3.51 0.03
C TRP A 147 -15.40 -4.09 -1.10
N ILE A 148 -14.77 -4.56 -2.20
CA ILE A 148 -15.49 -4.97 -3.42
C ILE A 148 -16.46 -6.12 -3.17
N ASP A 149 -16.10 -7.08 -2.31
CA ASP A 149 -16.94 -8.24 -2.00
C ASP A 149 -18.00 -7.96 -0.94
N ASN A 150 -17.95 -6.80 -0.28
CA ASN A 150 -18.95 -6.42 0.70
C ASN A 150 -20.02 -5.54 0.05
N PHE A 151 -21.22 -6.10 -0.13
CA PHE A 151 -22.32 -5.42 -0.80
C PHE A 151 -22.66 -4.04 -0.22
N TYR A 152 -22.65 -3.89 1.11
CA TYR A 152 -22.96 -2.61 1.77
C TYR A 152 -21.82 -1.60 1.64
N LEU A 153 -20.60 -2.03 1.84
CA LEU A 153 -19.43 -1.17 1.76
C LEU A 153 -19.15 -0.76 0.31
N ASN A 154 -19.37 -1.65 -0.65
CA ASN A 154 -19.20 -1.33 -2.06
C ASN A 154 -20.21 -0.27 -2.55
N LYS A 155 -21.43 -0.23 -1.98
CA LYS A 155 -22.39 0.85 -2.26
C LYS A 155 -21.87 2.24 -1.87
N ILE A 156 -21.00 2.34 -0.88
CA ILE A 156 -20.38 3.62 -0.51
C ILE A 156 -19.55 4.16 -1.68
N SER A 157 -18.83 3.28 -2.37
CA SER A 157 -18.03 3.67 -3.55
C SER A 157 -18.88 4.28 -4.68
N SER A 158 -20.13 3.87 -4.83
CA SER A 158 -21.02 4.46 -5.83
C SER A 158 -21.48 5.89 -5.50
N ILE A 159 -21.36 6.30 -4.23
CA ILE A 159 -21.76 7.63 -3.75
C ILE A 159 -20.57 8.59 -3.73
N ILE A 160 -19.44 8.16 -3.15
CA ILE A 160 -18.26 9.02 -2.91
C ILE A 160 -17.09 8.74 -3.85
N GLY A 161 -17.26 7.79 -4.78
CA GLY A 161 -16.21 7.38 -5.70
C GLY A 161 -15.13 6.51 -5.06
N ILE A 162 -14.21 6.03 -5.89
CA ILE A 162 -13.14 5.10 -5.48
C ILE A 162 -12.17 5.76 -4.49
N TYR A 163 -11.77 7.01 -4.73
CA TYR A 163 -10.82 7.72 -3.84
C TYR A 163 -11.46 8.16 -2.53
N GLY A 164 -12.76 8.53 -2.54
CA GLY A 164 -13.50 8.77 -1.32
C GLY A 164 -13.56 7.52 -0.43
N THR A 165 -13.74 6.37 -1.04
CA THR A 165 -13.71 5.06 -0.36
C THR A 165 -12.32 4.74 0.16
N SER A 166 -11.25 4.96 -0.62
CA SER A 166 -9.87 4.81 -0.16
C SER A 166 -9.56 5.71 1.05
N ILE A 167 -10.05 6.96 1.06
CA ILE A 167 -9.92 7.85 2.22
C ILE A 167 -10.57 7.23 3.44
N LEU A 168 -11.80 6.70 3.35
CA LEU A 168 -12.48 6.06 4.47
C LEU A 168 -11.71 4.85 4.98
N VAL A 169 -11.19 4.00 4.08
CA VAL A 169 -10.34 2.86 4.45
C VAL A 169 -9.14 3.31 5.28
N HIS A 170 -8.42 4.34 4.83
CA HIS A 170 -7.23 4.83 5.55
C HIS A 170 -7.56 5.62 6.82
N LEU A 171 -8.70 6.31 6.89
CA LEU A 171 -9.17 6.92 8.13
C LEU A 171 -9.50 5.88 9.20
N THR A 172 -10.11 4.75 8.82
CA THR A 172 -10.35 3.66 9.79
C THR A 172 -9.05 3.07 10.35
N ILE A 173 -7.99 2.97 9.53
CA ILE A 173 -6.65 2.58 9.99
C ILE A 173 -6.09 3.59 10.98
N SER A 174 -6.33 4.89 10.76
CA SER A 174 -5.81 5.96 11.61
C SER A 174 -6.46 6.01 13.00
N ILE A 175 -7.70 5.55 13.12
CA ILE A 175 -8.50 5.59 14.36
C ILE A 175 -8.33 4.31 15.19
N SER A 176 -7.89 3.21 14.58
CA SER A 176 -7.68 1.90 15.23
C SER A 176 -6.37 1.85 15.99
#